data_7211e43811b7cc4526609002e727bc63
#
_entry.id   7211e43811b7cc4526609002e727bc63
#
_cell.length_a   1.000
_cell.length_b   1.000
_cell.length_c   1.000
_cell.angle_alpha   90.00
_cell.angle_beta   90.00
_cell.angle_gamma   90.00
#
_symmetry.space_group_name_H-M   'P 1'
#
loop_
_entity.id
_entity.type
_entity.pdbx_description
1 polymer ?
#
loop_
_entity_poly.entity_id
_entity_poly.type
_entity_poly.pdbx_seq_one_letter_code
_entity_poly.pdbx_strand_id
1 'polypeptide(L)'
;RLNDLIRGWVMVHSSTLDDKVLMKSDGMPTYHLANIVDDHLMGITHVIRGEEWLPSAPLHVLLYKFFGWEDTMPQFAHLPLLLKPDGNGKLSKRDGDKLGFPVFPLNWTDPFSQEKASGFREQGYLPDAFLNFLAFLGWNPGDEREIFSLEELVEAFSIERIGKAGTKFDIAKAKWFNEQYIR
;
A
#
# COMPACT_ATOMS: atom_id res chain seq x y z
N ARG A 1 -11.35 3.79 -19.43
CA ARG A 1 -11.13 4.92 -18.53
C ARG A 1 -11.34 4.47 -17.10
N LEU A 2 -10.47 4.91 -16.21
CA LEU A 2 -10.57 4.70 -14.78
C LEU A 2 -10.34 6.03 -14.08
N ASN A 3 -11.18 6.39 -13.13
CA ASN A 3 -10.92 7.50 -12.23
C ASN A 3 -10.34 6.94 -10.92
N ASP A 4 -9.03 7.07 -10.77
CA ASP A 4 -8.35 6.67 -9.54
C ASP A 4 -8.47 7.77 -8.49
N LEU A 5 -8.81 7.43 -7.25
CA LEU A 5 -9.08 8.39 -6.19
C LEU A 5 -7.87 9.27 -5.83
N ILE A 6 -6.65 8.76 -6.08
CA ILE A 6 -5.41 9.49 -5.80
C ILE A 6 -4.79 10.04 -7.09
N ARG A 7 -4.69 9.20 -8.14
CA ARG A 7 -3.99 9.54 -9.38
C ARG A 7 -4.83 10.35 -10.35
N GLY A 8 -6.18 10.32 -10.20
CA GLY A 8 -7.13 10.93 -11.11
C GLY A 8 -7.39 10.07 -12.34
N TRP A 9 -7.72 10.70 -13.47
CA TRP A 9 -8.08 9.98 -14.68
C TRP A 9 -6.91 9.21 -15.31
N VAL A 10 -7.05 7.90 -15.36
CA VAL A 10 -6.16 6.98 -16.07
C VAL A 10 -6.87 6.54 -17.36
N MET A 11 -6.26 6.87 -18.49
CA MET A 11 -6.79 6.53 -19.81
C MET A 11 -5.76 5.74 -20.60
N VAL A 12 -6.14 4.55 -21.00
CA VAL A 12 -5.32 3.66 -21.82
C VAL A 12 -6.18 3.22 -23.00
N HIS A 13 -5.61 3.23 -24.20
CA HIS A 13 -6.30 2.71 -25.37
C HIS A 13 -6.25 1.17 -25.34
N SER A 14 -7.39 0.50 -25.60
CA SER A 14 -7.47 -0.96 -25.48
C SER A 14 -6.49 -1.70 -26.40
N SER A 15 -6.14 -1.12 -27.54
CA SER A 15 -5.16 -1.70 -28.49
C SER A 15 -3.73 -1.75 -27.95
N THR A 16 -3.43 -1.07 -26.83
CA THR A 16 -2.11 -1.10 -26.20
C THR A 16 -2.02 -2.11 -25.06
N LEU A 17 -3.11 -2.82 -24.78
CA LEU A 17 -3.13 -3.86 -23.76
C LEU A 17 -2.79 -5.20 -24.41
N ASP A 18 -1.72 -5.81 -23.89
CA ASP A 18 -1.29 -7.13 -24.31
C ASP A 18 -2.22 -8.22 -23.75
N ASP A 19 -2.29 -9.34 -24.46
CA ASP A 19 -2.90 -10.56 -23.95
C ASP A 19 -2.13 -11.04 -22.71
N LYS A 20 -2.87 -11.36 -21.67
CA LYS A 20 -2.31 -11.85 -20.40
C LYS A 20 -2.83 -13.25 -20.09
N VAL A 21 -1.98 -14.08 -19.56
CA VAL A 21 -2.39 -15.36 -18.99
C VAL A 21 -3.23 -15.09 -17.75
N LEU A 22 -4.49 -15.47 -17.77
CA LEU A 22 -5.41 -15.36 -16.63
C LEU A 22 -5.49 -16.66 -15.84
N MET A 23 -5.46 -17.80 -16.54
CA MET A 23 -5.42 -19.14 -15.94
C MET A 23 -4.17 -19.87 -16.39
N LYS A 24 -3.40 -20.39 -15.45
CA LYS A 24 -2.21 -21.21 -15.75
C LYS A 24 -2.59 -22.63 -16.15
N SER A 25 -1.66 -23.32 -16.80
CA SER A 25 -1.86 -24.71 -17.25
C SER A 25 -2.10 -25.71 -16.11
N ASP A 26 -1.66 -25.38 -14.89
CA ASP A 26 -1.91 -26.16 -13.68
C ASP A 26 -3.30 -25.93 -13.08
N GLY A 27 -4.15 -25.11 -13.72
CA GLY A 27 -5.49 -24.79 -13.25
C GLY A 27 -5.55 -23.69 -12.20
N MET A 28 -4.42 -23.09 -11.83
CA MET A 28 -4.38 -21.98 -10.88
C MET A 28 -4.53 -20.61 -11.60
N PRO A 29 -5.36 -19.71 -11.09
CA PRO A 29 -5.45 -18.36 -11.66
C PRO A 29 -4.15 -17.58 -11.45
N THR A 30 -3.89 -16.65 -12.36
CA THR A 30 -2.90 -15.61 -12.10
C THR A 30 -3.49 -14.56 -11.15
N TYR A 31 -2.62 -13.70 -10.60
CA TYR A 31 -3.04 -12.59 -9.73
C TYR A 31 -4.19 -11.76 -10.35
N HIS A 32 -4.10 -11.46 -11.64
CA HIS A 32 -5.09 -10.61 -12.31
C HIS A 32 -6.51 -11.19 -12.26
N LEU A 33 -6.65 -12.49 -12.49
CA LEU A 33 -7.96 -13.14 -12.42
C LEU A 33 -8.40 -13.35 -10.97
N ALA A 34 -7.52 -13.87 -10.11
CA ALA A 34 -7.83 -14.14 -8.72
C ALA A 34 -8.30 -12.87 -7.98
N ASN A 35 -7.58 -11.75 -8.16
CA ASN A 35 -7.92 -10.49 -7.53
C ASN A 35 -9.35 -10.01 -7.90
N ILE A 36 -9.70 -10.04 -9.20
CA ILE A 36 -11.01 -9.57 -9.66
C ILE A 36 -12.14 -10.44 -9.11
N VAL A 37 -11.95 -11.75 -9.12
CA VAL A 37 -12.96 -12.70 -8.62
C VAL A 37 -13.14 -12.56 -7.12
N ASP A 38 -12.06 -12.50 -6.37
CA ASP A 38 -12.10 -12.36 -4.92
C ASP A 38 -12.72 -11.02 -4.51
N ASP A 39 -12.31 -9.92 -5.13
CA ASP A 39 -12.87 -8.59 -4.85
C ASP A 39 -14.37 -8.53 -5.11
N HIS A 40 -14.83 -9.12 -6.23
CA HIS A 40 -16.24 -9.18 -6.56
C HIS A 40 -17.04 -10.05 -5.55
N LEU A 41 -16.58 -11.27 -5.28
CA LEU A 41 -17.27 -12.20 -4.38
C LEU A 41 -17.27 -11.74 -2.92
N MET A 42 -16.22 -11.03 -2.50
CA MET A 42 -16.11 -10.48 -1.16
C MET A 42 -16.80 -9.12 -1.01
N GLY A 43 -17.33 -8.54 -2.07
CA GLY A 43 -18.00 -7.24 -2.05
C GLY A 43 -17.07 -6.09 -1.71
N ILE A 44 -15.82 -6.14 -2.18
CA ILE A 44 -14.83 -5.08 -1.95
C ILE A 44 -15.28 -3.79 -2.64
N THR A 45 -15.32 -2.71 -1.87
CA THR A 45 -15.75 -1.39 -2.36
C THR A 45 -14.59 -0.50 -2.81
N HIS A 46 -13.41 -0.68 -2.21
CA HIS A 46 -12.21 0.11 -2.49
C HIS A 46 -10.98 -0.78 -2.57
N VAL A 47 -10.25 -0.70 -3.68
CA VAL A 47 -8.95 -1.35 -3.85
C VAL A 47 -7.86 -0.31 -3.59
N ILE A 48 -7.24 -0.39 -2.42
CA ILE A 48 -6.14 0.50 -2.01
C ILE A 48 -4.84 -0.29 -2.10
N ARG A 49 -3.92 0.12 -2.98
CA ARG A 49 -2.66 -0.61 -3.22
C ARG A 49 -1.56 0.31 -3.74
N GLY A 50 -0.32 -0.16 -3.78
CA GLY A 50 0.79 0.62 -4.30
C GLY A 50 0.67 0.94 -5.80
N GLU A 51 1.21 2.07 -6.21
CA GLU A 51 1.14 2.57 -7.60
C GLU A 51 1.88 1.67 -8.62
N GLU A 52 2.70 0.76 -8.19
CA GLU A 52 3.30 -0.26 -9.04
C GLU A 52 2.25 -1.15 -9.74
N TRP A 53 1.04 -1.18 -9.21
CA TRP A 53 -0.10 -1.91 -9.78
C TRP A 53 -0.96 -1.05 -10.71
N LEU A 54 -0.70 0.26 -10.79
CA LEU A 54 -1.46 1.15 -11.69
C LEU A 54 -1.45 0.72 -13.16
N PRO A 55 -0.33 0.20 -13.73
CA PRO A 55 -0.33 -0.32 -15.10
C PRO A 55 -1.26 -1.51 -15.32
N SER A 56 -1.63 -2.25 -14.27
CA SER A 56 -2.57 -3.37 -14.35
C SER A 56 -4.04 -2.96 -14.24
N ALA A 57 -4.31 -1.75 -13.74
CA ALA A 57 -5.69 -1.28 -13.52
C ALA A 57 -6.55 -1.28 -14.78
N PRO A 58 -6.07 -0.90 -15.98
CA PRO A 58 -6.86 -0.99 -17.21
C PRO A 58 -7.30 -2.41 -17.56
N LEU A 59 -6.44 -3.40 -17.34
CA LEU A 59 -6.80 -4.82 -17.52
C LEU A 59 -7.90 -5.23 -16.52
N HIS A 60 -7.76 -4.83 -15.26
CA HIS A 60 -8.76 -5.13 -14.23
C HIS A 60 -10.12 -4.55 -14.57
N VAL A 61 -10.19 -3.30 -15.03
CA VAL A 61 -11.42 -2.67 -15.52
C VAL A 61 -12.04 -3.46 -16.67
N LEU A 62 -11.25 -3.96 -17.64
CA LEU A 62 -11.74 -4.80 -18.72
C LEU A 62 -12.27 -6.15 -18.23
N LEU A 63 -11.65 -6.76 -17.23
CA LEU A 63 -12.11 -8.01 -16.65
C LEU A 63 -13.47 -7.82 -15.98
N TYR A 64 -13.67 -6.78 -15.17
CA TYR A 64 -14.99 -6.44 -14.63
C TYR A 64 -16.05 -6.31 -15.73
N LYS A 65 -15.72 -5.62 -16.81
CA LYS A 65 -16.60 -5.46 -17.97
C LYS A 65 -16.91 -6.80 -18.65
N PHE A 66 -15.90 -7.63 -18.90
CA PHE A 66 -16.09 -8.90 -19.60
C PHE A 66 -16.86 -9.93 -18.77
N PHE A 67 -16.79 -9.84 -17.44
CA PHE A 67 -17.61 -10.65 -16.55
C PHE A 67 -19.02 -10.09 -16.34
N GLY A 68 -19.34 -8.90 -16.84
CA GLY A 68 -20.63 -8.25 -16.60
C GLY A 68 -20.78 -7.73 -15.16
N TRP A 69 -19.67 -7.41 -14.49
CA TRP A 69 -19.62 -6.96 -13.09
C TRP A 69 -19.33 -5.47 -12.95
N GLU A 70 -19.63 -4.67 -13.96
CA GLU A 70 -19.33 -3.24 -13.96
C GLU A 70 -19.99 -2.51 -12.78
N ASP A 71 -21.22 -2.92 -12.41
CA ASP A 71 -21.97 -2.30 -11.30
C ASP A 71 -21.38 -2.60 -9.92
N THR A 72 -20.55 -3.62 -9.80
CA THR A 72 -19.87 -4.02 -8.56
C THR A 72 -18.37 -3.72 -8.57
N MET A 73 -17.89 -3.04 -9.62
CA MET A 73 -16.48 -2.69 -9.72
C MET A 73 -16.08 -1.73 -8.59
N PRO A 74 -15.04 -2.06 -7.81
CA PRO A 74 -14.58 -1.20 -6.72
C PRO A 74 -13.99 0.11 -7.23
N GLN A 75 -13.91 1.11 -6.38
CA GLN A 75 -13.09 2.28 -6.59
C GLN A 75 -11.61 1.93 -6.38
N PHE A 76 -10.73 2.55 -7.15
CA PHE A 76 -9.30 2.29 -7.06
C PHE A 76 -8.56 3.50 -6.47
N ALA A 77 -7.60 3.22 -5.60
CA ALA A 77 -6.72 4.21 -4.99
C ALA A 77 -5.27 3.68 -5.02
N HIS A 78 -4.44 4.24 -5.90
CA HIS A 78 -3.05 3.81 -6.02
C HIS A 78 -2.14 4.74 -5.21
N LEU A 79 -1.66 4.20 -4.07
CA LEU A 79 -0.78 4.86 -3.11
C LEU A 79 0.60 5.15 -3.72
N PRO A 80 1.26 6.25 -3.34
CA PRO A 80 2.63 6.51 -3.73
C PRO A 80 3.59 5.45 -3.20
N LEU A 81 4.72 5.27 -3.89
CA LEU A 81 5.76 4.35 -3.45
C LEU A 81 6.40 4.84 -2.15
N LEU A 82 6.71 3.89 -1.26
CA LEU A 82 7.67 4.13 -0.19
C LEU A 82 9.08 4.07 -0.77
N LEU A 83 9.81 5.15 -0.60
CA LEU A 83 11.17 5.29 -1.09
C LEU A 83 12.16 4.97 0.03
N LYS A 84 13.37 4.56 -0.37
CA LYS A 84 14.50 4.41 0.54
C LYS A 84 14.77 5.73 1.28
N PRO A 85 15.45 5.70 2.44
CA PRO A 85 15.76 6.91 3.20
C PRO A 85 16.53 7.97 2.40
N ASP A 86 17.39 7.55 1.46
CA ASP A 86 18.11 8.45 0.54
C ASP A 86 17.23 9.00 -0.59
N GLY A 87 16.01 8.48 -0.76
CA GLY A 87 15.07 8.84 -1.82
C GLY A 87 15.34 8.13 -3.16
N ASN A 88 16.34 7.27 -3.24
CA ASN A 88 16.76 6.61 -4.48
C ASN A 88 16.08 5.25 -4.66
N GLY A 89 14.89 5.26 -5.26
CA GLY A 89 14.15 4.06 -5.61
C GLY A 89 13.24 3.53 -4.50
N LYS A 90 12.44 2.54 -4.89
CA LYS A 90 11.46 1.90 -4.01
C LYS A 90 12.13 1.17 -2.86
N LEU A 91 11.58 1.35 -1.66
CA LEU A 91 11.95 0.57 -0.48
C LEU A 91 11.52 -0.89 -0.65
N SER A 92 12.42 -1.82 -0.43
CA SER A 92 12.15 -3.25 -0.43
C SER A 92 12.37 -3.86 0.96
N LYS A 93 11.82 -5.06 1.20
CA LYS A 93 12.04 -5.78 2.47
C LYS A 93 13.53 -6.02 2.76
N ARG A 94 14.33 -6.26 1.72
CA ARG A 94 15.79 -6.48 1.84
C ARG A 94 16.56 -5.21 2.22
N ASP A 95 15.98 -4.03 1.98
CA ASP A 95 16.64 -2.78 2.34
C ASP A 95 16.60 -2.55 3.87
N GLY A 96 15.56 -3.04 4.56
CA GLY A 96 15.48 -2.96 6.03
C GLY A 96 16.68 -3.59 6.72
N ASP A 97 17.04 -4.81 6.33
CA ASP A 97 18.19 -5.53 6.89
C ASP A 97 19.51 -4.78 6.65
N LYS A 98 19.68 -4.25 5.42
CA LYS A 98 20.89 -3.48 5.05
C LYS A 98 21.00 -2.13 5.75
N LEU A 99 19.86 -1.50 6.01
CA LEU A 99 19.78 -0.16 6.60
C LEU A 99 19.57 -0.20 8.12
N GLY A 100 19.43 -1.40 8.70
CA GLY A 100 19.37 -1.62 10.14
C GLY A 100 18.05 -1.20 10.81
N PHE A 101 16.94 -1.25 10.09
CA PHE A 101 15.62 -1.01 10.67
C PHE A 101 14.66 -2.18 10.40
N PRO A 102 13.65 -2.40 11.28
CA PRO A 102 12.70 -3.48 11.11
C PRO A 102 11.83 -3.31 9.85
N VAL A 103 11.37 -4.42 9.30
CA VAL A 103 10.40 -4.46 8.20
C VAL A 103 9.05 -4.98 8.69
N PHE A 104 9.06 -5.81 9.72
CA PHE A 104 7.87 -6.43 10.28
C PHE A 104 7.46 -5.75 11.60
N PRO A 105 6.15 -5.70 11.92
CA PRO A 105 5.69 -5.21 13.23
C PRO A 105 6.25 -6.02 14.41
N LEU A 106 6.36 -7.34 14.24
CA LEU A 106 6.82 -8.30 15.25
C LEU A 106 8.05 -9.05 14.75
N ASN A 107 8.81 -9.63 15.68
CA ASN A 107 9.85 -10.58 15.32
C ASN A 107 9.27 -11.69 14.44
N TRP A 108 9.97 -12.01 13.38
CA TRP A 108 9.59 -13.05 12.46
C TRP A 108 10.76 -13.99 12.16
N THR A 109 10.47 -15.26 12.03
CA THR A 109 11.45 -16.27 11.62
C THR A 109 10.93 -16.95 10.38
N ASP A 110 11.71 -16.95 9.31
CA ASP A 110 11.35 -17.64 8.07
C ASP A 110 11.25 -19.13 8.32
N PRO A 111 10.09 -19.75 8.03
CA PRO A 111 9.88 -21.19 8.33
C PRO A 111 10.77 -22.10 7.49
N PHE A 112 11.29 -21.64 6.36
CA PHE A 112 12.12 -22.45 5.45
C PHE A 112 13.61 -22.15 5.63
N SER A 113 14.02 -20.89 5.57
CA SER A 113 15.43 -20.49 5.67
C SER A 113 15.93 -20.37 7.12
N GLN A 114 15.00 -20.28 8.10
CA GLN A 114 15.31 -20.01 9.52
C GLN A 114 15.96 -18.63 9.76
N GLU A 115 15.95 -17.75 8.78
CA GLU A 115 16.40 -16.37 8.94
C GLU A 115 15.48 -15.62 9.89
N LYS A 116 16.06 -14.81 10.76
CA LYS A 116 15.33 -14.03 11.78
C LYS A 116 15.32 -12.56 11.38
N ALA A 117 14.14 -11.95 11.47
CA ALA A 117 13.96 -10.52 11.34
C ALA A 117 13.43 -9.94 12.66
N SER A 118 14.04 -8.85 13.11
CA SER A 118 13.57 -8.13 14.30
C SER A 118 12.34 -7.30 13.97
N GLY A 119 11.37 -7.26 14.89
CA GLY A 119 10.15 -6.48 14.76
C GLY A 119 10.25 -5.08 15.37
N PHE A 120 9.37 -4.17 14.93
CA PHE A 120 9.28 -2.83 15.52
C PHE A 120 8.95 -2.88 17.02
N ARG A 121 8.01 -3.75 17.42
CA ARG A 121 7.64 -3.92 18.84
C ARG A 121 8.83 -4.30 19.70
N GLU A 122 9.63 -5.28 19.25
CA GLU A 122 10.80 -5.77 20.01
C GLU A 122 11.96 -4.76 20.01
N GLN A 123 11.94 -3.79 19.11
CA GLN A 123 12.85 -2.64 19.14
C GLN A 123 12.30 -1.47 19.98
N GLY A 124 11.17 -1.66 20.67
CA GLY A 124 10.64 -0.69 21.61
C GLY A 124 9.74 0.39 21.00
N TYR A 125 9.22 0.17 19.79
CA TYR A 125 8.22 1.07 19.23
C TYR A 125 6.83 0.78 19.81
N LEU A 126 6.16 1.82 20.30
CA LEU A 126 4.79 1.76 20.77
C LEU A 126 3.83 1.62 19.57
N PRO A 127 2.74 0.84 19.69
CA PRO A 127 1.78 0.65 18.61
C PRO A 127 1.20 1.94 18.07
N ASP A 128 0.77 2.84 18.95
CA ASP A 128 0.12 4.11 18.57
C ASP A 128 1.12 5.05 17.87
N ALA A 129 2.36 5.12 18.35
CA ALA A 129 3.42 5.87 17.71
C ALA A 129 3.74 5.34 16.31
N PHE A 130 3.80 4.02 16.17
CA PHE A 130 4.07 3.38 14.89
C PHE A 130 2.91 3.60 13.91
N LEU A 131 1.66 3.48 14.37
CA LEU A 131 0.47 3.76 13.56
C LEU A 131 0.45 5.21 13.08
N ASN A 132 0.71 6.17 13.98
CA ASN A 132 0.77 7.59 13.62
C ASN A 132 1.88 7.85 12.58
N PHE A 133 3.07 7.26 12.77
CA PHE A 133 4.15 7.35 11.78
C PHE A 133 3.72 6.78 10.42
N LEU A 134 3.08 5.61 10.37
CA LEU A 134 2.60 4.99 9.13
C LEU A 134 1.58 5.87 8.41
N ALA A 135 0.67 6.52 9.14
CA ALA A 135 -0.31 7.42 8.55
C ALA A 135 0.35 8.56 7.77
N PHE A 136 1.47 9.10 8.29
CA PHE A 136 2.21 10.18 7.64
C PHE A 136 3.09 9.73 6.44
N LEU A 137 3.11 8.43 6.13
CA LEU A 137 3.78 7.93 4.93
C LEU A 137 2.90 8.14 3.69
N GLY A 138 2.79 9.40 3.27
CA GLY A 138 2.07 9.81 2.07
C GLY A 138 0.74 10.54 2.31
N TRP A 139 0.29 10.64 3.55
CA TRP A 139 -0.86 11.43 3.96
C TRP A 139 -0.45 12.59 4.87
N ASN A 140 -1.27 13.64 4.91
CA ASN A 140 -1.11 14.74 5.87
C ASN A 140 -2.49 15.31 6.28
N PRO A 141 -2.64 15.83 7.51
CA PRO A 141 -3.92 16.36 8.02
C PRO A 141 -4.32 17.70 7.36
N GLY A 142 -3.38 18.39 6.71
CA GLY A 142 -3.56 19.72 6.12
C GLY A 142 -3.36 20.86 7.11
N ASP A 143 -2.90 20.56 8.30
CA ASP A 143 -2.44 21.51 9.32
C ASP A 143 -1.04 21.10 9.82
N GLU A 144 -0.53 21.75 10.87
CA GLU A 144 0.81 21.51 11.42
C GLU A 144 0.81 20.40 12.50
N ARG A 145 -0.34 19.82 12.81
CA ARG A 145 -0.44 18.78 13.82
C ARG A 145 0.18 17.47 13.31
N GLU A 146 1.02 16.86 14.11
CA GLU A 146 1.68 15.60 13.77
C GLU A 146 1.31 14.45 14.72
N ILE A 147 0.89 14.72 15.94
CA ILE A 147 0.57 13.70 16.95
C ILE A 147 -0.94 13.51 17.04
N PHE A 148 -1.38 12.28 16.89
CA PHE A 148 -2.79 11.88 16.83
C PHE A 148 -3.01 10.59 17.60
N SER A 149 -4.09 10.51 18.38
CA SER A 149 -4.62 9.22 18.79
C SER A 149 -5.20 8.46 17.58
N LEU A 150 -5.52 7.18 17.76
CA LEU A 150 -6.19 6.40 16.70
C LEU A 150 -7.54 7.02 16.35
N GLU A 151 -8.31 7.44 17.32
CA GLU A 151 -9.63 8.08 17.12
C GLU A 151 -9.50 9.38 16.33
N GLU A 152 -8.53 10.22 16.68
CA GLU A 152 -8.24 11.47 15.94
C GLU A 152 -7.75 11.20 14.52
N LEU A 153 -6.95 10.13 14.29
CA LEU A 153 -6.55 9.71 12.93
C LEU A 153 -7.78 9.28 12.12
N VAL A 154 -8.70 8.51 12.72
CA VAL A 154 -9.94 8.08 12.05
C VAL A 154 -10.79 9.28 11.63
N GLU A 155 -10.90 10.32 12.47
CA GLU A 155 -11.64 11.54 12.14
C GLU A 155 -10.96 12.40 11.08
N ALA A 156 -9.62 12.50 11.13
CA ALA A 156 -8.87 13.40 10.27
C ALA A 156 -8.56 12.78 8.90
N PHE A 157 -8.44 11.45 8.82
CA PHE A 157 -7.98 10.75 7.62
C PHE A 157 -8.97 10.88 6.47
N SER A 158 -8.45 11.22 5.30
CA SER A 158 -9.19 11.13 4.05
C SER A 158 -8.26 10.74 2.90
N ILE A 159 -8.81 10.00 1.94
CA ILE A 159 -8.06 9.54 0.75
C ILE A 159 -7.62 10.73 -0.11
N GLU A 160 -8.40 11.80 -0.15
CA GLU A 160 -8.14 13.01 -0.94
C GLU A 160 -6.87 13.75 -0.48
N ARG A 161 -6.46 13.53 0.77
CA ARG A 161 -5.24 14.11 1.34
C ARG A 161 -3.99 13.25 1.17
N ILE A 162 -4.12 12.10 0.51
CA ILE A 162 -2.96 11.28 0.14
C ILE A 162 -2.22 11.96 -1.02
N GLY A 163 -0.93 12.20 -0.81
CA GLY A 163 -0.06 12.79 -1.83
C GLY A 163 0.20 11.85 -3.01
N LYS A 164 0.61 12.42 -4.14
CA LYS A 164 0.98 11.65 -5.34
C LYS A 164 2.47 11.31 -5.42
N ALA A 165 3.30 12.04 -4.71
CA ALA A 165 4.74 11.84 -4.71
C ALA A 165 5.15 10.70 -3.78
N GLY A 166 6.17 9.95 -4.17
CA GLY A 166 6.76 8.92 -3.32
C GLY A 166 7.27 9.51 -2.00
N THR A 167 7.07 8.79 -0.91
CA THR A 167 7.43 9.24 0.45
C THR A 167 8.64 8.46 0.95
N LYS A 168 9.65 9.19 1.42
CA LYS A 168 10.84 8.59 2.05
C LYS A 168 10.47 7.91 3.36
N PHE A 169 10.94 6.69 3.54
CA PHE A 169 10.82 6.00 4.82
C PHE A 169 11.94 6.47 5.75
N ASP A 170 11.62 7.46 6.57
CA ASP A 170 12.57 8.07 7.50
C ASP A 170 12.47 7.43 8.88
N ILE A 171 13.45 6.58 9.21
CA ILE A 171 13.51 5.90 10.51
C ILE A 171 13.79 6.87 11.66
N ALA A 172 14.46 8.00 11.40
CA ALA A 172 14.65 9.02 12.42
C ALA A 172 13.32 9.68 12.80
N LYS A 173 12.45 9.91 11.81
CA LYS A 173 11.08 10.40 12.05
C LYS A 173 10.24 9.38 12.82
N ALA A 174 10.38 8.07 12.52
CA ALA A 174 9.72 7.02 13.29
C ALA A 174 10.15 7.02 14.77
N LYS A 175 11.45 7.19 15.03
CA LYS A 175 11.97 7.33 16.41
C LYS A 175 11.43 8.57 17.10
N TRP A 176 11.38 9.68 16.40
CA TRP A 176 10.82 10.92 16.92
C TRP A 176 9.34 10.75 17.32
N PHE A 177 8.53 10.13 16.47
CA PHE A 177 7.14 9.80 16.83
C PHE A 177 7.10 8.95 18.10
N ASN A 178 7.91 7.90 18.18
CA ASN A 178 7.92 7.03 19.34
C ASN A 178 8.27 7.78 20.64
N GLU A 179 9.24 8.70 20.59
CA GLU A 179 9.58 9.56 21.71
C GLU A 179 8.43 10.43 22.21
N GLN A 180 7.58 10.94 21.29
CA GLN A 180 6.45 11.77 21.68
C GLN A 180 5.38 10.99 22.46
N TYR A 181 5.23 9.70 22.22
CA TYR A 181 4.27 8.85 22.92
C TYR A 181 4.81 8.24 24.24
N ILE A 182 6.12 8.30 24.45
CA ILE A 182 6.73 7.86 25.72
C ILE A 182 6.64 8.96 26.78
N ARG A 183 6.57 10.22 26.38
CA ARG A 183 6.49 11.38 27.28
C ARG A 183 5.10 11.60 27.82
#